data_dc2a92982abe0e6f3750bd1800f1eefb
#
_entry.id   dc2a92982abe0e6f3750bd1800f1eefb
#
_cell.length_a   1.000
_cell.length_b   1.000
_cell.length_c   1.000
_cell.angle_alpha   90.00
_cell.angle_beta   90.00
_cell.angle_gamma   90.00
#
_symmetry.space_group_name_H-M   'P 1'
#
loop_
_entity.id
_entity.type
_entity.pdbx_description
1 polymer ?
#
loop_
_entity_poly.entity_id
_entity_poly.type
_entity_poly.pdbx_seq_one_letter_code
_entity_poly.pdbx_strand_id
1 'polypeptide(L)'
;MSVPAAHLEPIFRAAYSELKPRTPLPTVAIEFFPFAGLNHTVQFRENHLRVRVSDLFVDAPQKVIHALALILLAKLYRRKLNPEIHQTYRGFILSADIQERARIARCARGRNQPGKGPAGRYVDLNDSFDRLNGHYFGGALSKPRITWSEGRSRRTLRRYDATRHCIFISRIFDTPRMPGFVVDYVMFHEMLHIKHKSHIRGCRILVHTPEFRADEKYFADYQNARQWLKTI
;
A
#
# COMPACT_ATOMS: atom_id res chain seq x y z
N MET A 1 6.09 20.96 -2.14
CA MET A 1 6.98 21.43 -1.06
C MET A 1 6.38 21.02 0.27
N SER A 2 7.19 20.73 1.29
CA SER A 2 6.68 20.49 2.65
C SER A 2 6.33 21.82 3.32
N VAL A 3 5.31 21.83 4.17
CA VAL A 3 4.86 23.03 4.89
C VAL A 3 5.00 22.75 6.40
N PRO A 4 5.67 23.64 7.15
CA PRO A 4 5.76 23.53 8.59
C PRO A 4 4.37 23.43 9.24
N ALA A 5 4.22 22.55 10.21
CA ALA A 5 2.96 22.31 10.92
C ALA A 5 3.14 22.53 12.43
N ALA A 6 3.66 23.70 12.81
CA ALA A 6 3.97 24.06 14.20
C ALA A 6 2.76 23.97 15.13
N HIS A 7 1.54 24.24 14.62
CA HIS A 7 0.30 24.13 15.38
C HIS A 7 -0.03 22.68 15.83
N LEU A 8 0.60 21.66 15.24
CA LEU A 8 0.45 20.26 15.67
C LEU A 8 1.43 19.89 16.81
N GLU A 9 2.46 20.71 17.05
CA GLU A 9 3.48 20.40 18.06
C GLU A 9 2.89 20.17 19.46
N PRO A 10 1.98 20.98 20.00
CA PRO A 10 1.38 20.74 21.30
C PRO A 10 0.68 19.37 21.40
N ILE A 11 0.03 18.92 20.30
CA ILE A 11 -0.67 17.64 20.26
C ILE A 11 0.33 16.47 20.33
N PHE A 12 1.44 16.56 19.61
CA PHE A 12 2.49 15.54 19.64
C PHE A 12 3.25 15.52 20.97
N ARG A 13 3.44 16.68 21.60
CA ARG A 13 4.01 16.79 22.95
C ARG A 13 3.10 16.12 23.98
N ALA A 14 1.79 16.39 23.94
CA ALA A 14 0.81 15.75 24.81
C ALA A 14 0.80 14.23 24.64
N ALA A 15 0.75 13.74 23.40
CA ALA A 15 0.82 12.31 23.10
C ALA A 15 2.13 11.66 23.56
N TYR A 16 3.24 12.38 23.46
CA TYR A 16 4.52 11.89 23.97
C TYR A 16 4.51 11.75 25.49
N SER A 17 4.04 12.77 26.22
CA SER A 17 3.92 12.75 27.70
C SER A 17 3.00 11.64 28.19
N GLU A 18 1.92 11.36 27.45
CA GLU A 18 0.99 10.26 27.76
C GLU A 18 1.69 8.89 27.66
N LEU A 19 2.51 8.68 26.63
CA LEU A 19 3.22 7.42 26.43
C LEU A 19 4.50 7.28 27.27
N LYS A 20 5.13 8.39 27.62
CA LYS A 20 6.44 8.47 28.27
C LYS A 20 6.46 9.53 29.39
N PRO A 21 5.63 9.40 30.43
CA PRO A 21 5.44 10.45 31.44
C PRO A 21 6.70 10.77 32.27
N ARG A 22 7.66 9.86 32.29
CA ARG A 22 8.93 10.02 33.08
C ARG A 22 10.13 10.34 32.18
N THR A 23 9.92 10.69 30.92
CA THR A 23 11.04 10.94 30.00
C THR A 23 10.99 12.40 29.56
N PRO A 24 12.12 13.12 29.52
CA PRO A 24 12.14 14.49 29.01
C PRO A 24 11.58 14.59 27.61
N LEU A 25 10.88 15.70 27.36
CA LEU A 25 10.31 15.98 26.03
C LEU A 25 11.43 16.25 25.03
N PRO A 26 11.43 15.56 23.88
CA PRO A 26 12.38 15.87 22.81
C PRO A 26 12.03 17.16 22.11
N THR A 27 12.97 17.71 21.34
CA THR A 27 12.65 18.74 20.35
C THR A 27 11.78 18.11 19.25
N VAL A 28 10.61 18.68 18.99
CA VAL A 28 9.63 18.16 18.03
C VAL A 28 9.59 19.07 16.80
N ALA A 29 9.82 18.48 15.64
CA ALA A 29 9.67 19.16 14.35
C ALA A 29 8.63 18.42 13.50
N ILE A 30 7.58 19.12 13.11
CA ILE A 30 6.47 18.56 12.33
C ILE A 30 6.29 19.32 11.05
N GLU A 31 6.11 18.59 9.96
CA GLU A 31 5.80 19.15 8.65
C GLU A 31 4.71 18.37 7.95
N PHE A 32 3.82 19.06 7.22
CA PHE A 32 2.98 18.44 6.23
C PHE A 32 3.81 18.14 4.98
N PHE A 33 3.72 16.91 4.53
CA PHE A 33 4.47 16.44 3.37
C PHE A 33 3.51 15.88 2.30
N PRO A 34 3.68 16.27 1.02
CA PRO A 34 2.80 15.82 -0.05
C PRO A 34 3.12 14.38 -0.47
N PHE A 35 2.79 13.42 0.39
CA PHE A 35 2.86 12.02 0.04
C PHE A 35 1.89 11.67 -1.08
N ALA A 36 2.18 10.61 -1.82
CA ALA A 36 1.25 10.08 -2.82
C ALA A 36 -0.03 9.48 -2.22
N GLY A 37 -0.17 9.46 -0.89
CA GLY A 37 -1.32 8.92 -0.19
C GLY A 37 -1.24 9.19 1.32
N LEU A 38 -2.00 8.43 2.10
CA LEU A 38 -2.12 8.58 3.56
C LEU A 38 -0.91 7.99 4.30
N ASN A 39 0.29 8.44 3.94
CA ASN A 39 1.53 7.99 4.57
C ASN A 39 2.01 9.01 5.60
N HIS A 40 2.65 8.51 6.65
CA HIS A 40 3.30 9.34 7.67
C HIS A 40 4.64 8.72 8.02
N THR A 41 5.60 9.54 8.41
CA THR A 41 6.89 9.08 8.90
C THR A 41 7.23 9.71 10.23
N VAL A 42 7.87 8.95 11.10
CA VAL A 42 8.41 9.41 12.37
C VAL A 42 9.85 8.92 12.49
N GLN A 43 10.75 9.81 12.86
CA GLN A 43 12.16 9.53 13.12
C GLN A 43 12.56 10.17 14.45
N PHE A 44 13.33 9.44 15.23
CA PHE A 44 13.89 9.93 16.48
C PHE A 44 15.40 9.74 16.46
N ARG A 45 16.13 10.84 16.51
CA ARG A 45 17.61 10.87 16.55
C ARG A 45 18.07 12.01 17.44
N GLU A 46 19.08 11.78 18.28
CA GLU A 46 19.74 12.83 19.08
C GLU A 46 18.76 13.75 19.81
N ASN A 47 17.76 13.16 20.47
CA ASN A 47 16.68 13.88 21.16
C ASN A 47 15.80 14.77 20.27
N HIS A 48 15.81 14.54 18.92
CA HIS A 48 14.97 15.22 17.97
C HIS A 48 13.94 14.26 17.39
N LEU A 49 12.67 14.60 17.53
CA LEU A 49 11.53 13.89 16.96
C LEU A 49 11.09 14.61 15.68
N ARG A 50 11.41 14.04 14.54
CA ARG A 50 10.96 14.56 13.24
C ARG A 50 9.76 13.78 12.74
N VAL A 51 8.66 14.48 12.48
CA VAL A 51 7.41 13.90 12.02
C VAL A 51 7.01 14.52 10.69
N ARG A 52 6.68 13.67 9.71
CA ARG A 52 6.06 14.07 8.46
C ARG A 52 4.65 13.49 8.40
N VAL A 53 3.68 14.36 8.35
CA VAL A 53 2.27 14.00 8.22
C VAL A 53 1.83 14.25 6.78
N SER A 54 0.98 13.38 6.22
CA SER A 54 0.41 13.65 4.91
C SER A 54 -0.36 14.97 4.93
N ASP A 55 -0.17 15.80 3.90
CA ASP A 55 -0.91 17.05 3.72
C ASP A 55 -2.43 16.86 3.57
N LEU A 56 -2.87 15.63 3.34
CA LEU A 56 -4.29 15.25 3.38
C LEU A 56 -4.91 15.38 4.79
N PHE A 57 -4.07 15.60 5.81
CA PHE A 57 -4.49 15.79 7.21
C PHE A 57 -4.51 17.24 7.66
N VAL A 58 -4.34 18.19 6.74
CA VAL A 58 -4.31 19.63 7.09
C VAL A 58 -5.58 20.10 7.82
N ASP A 59 -6.73 19.59 7.40
CA ASP A 59 -8.05 19.89 7.99
C ASP A 59 -8.54 18.78 8.93
N ALA A 60 -7.67 17.88 9.37
CA ALA A 60 -8.09 16.77 10.23
C ALA A 60 -8.45 17.27 11.64
N PRO A 61 -9.56 16.76 12.23
CA PRO A 61 -9.92 17.10 13.59
C PRO A 61 -8.80 16.80 14.59
N GLN A 62 -8.67 17.63 15.63
CA GLN A 62 -7.62 17.49 16.64
C GLN A 62 -7.55 16.08 17.25
N LYS A 63 -8.71 15.46 17.53
CA LYS A 63 -8.78 14.09 18.03
C LYS A 63 -8.15 13.05 17.09
N VAL A 64 -8.23 13.29 15.78
CA VAL A 64 -7.62 12.40 14.77
C VAL A 64 -6.11 12.60 14.74
N ILE A 65 -5.64 13.84 14.81
CA ILE A 65 -4.21 14.16 14.90
C ILE A 65 -3.60 13.59 16.17
N HIS A 66 -4.30 13.68 17.32
CA HIS A 66 -3.86 13.08 18.58
C HIS A 66 -3.76 11.54 18.47
N ALA A 67 -4.79 10.90 17.90
CA ALA A 67 -4.76 9.47 17.65
C ALA A 67 -3.59 9.07 16.72
N LEU A 68 -3.34 9.85 15.66
CA LEU A 68 -2.19 9.64 14.76
C LEU A 68 -0.86 9.78 15.51
N ALA A 69 -0.71 10.81 16.35
CA ALA A 69 0.50 11.03 17.16
C ALA A 69 0.77 9.84 18.08
N LEU A 70 -0.25 9.35 18.80
CA LEU A 70 -0.13 8.16 19.65
C LEU A 70 0.24 6.92 18.84
N ILE A 71 -0.36 6.69 17.67
CA ILE A 71 -0.05 5.54 16.79
C ILE A 71 1.41 5.59 16.32
N LEU A 72 1.91 6.75 15.89
CA LEU A 72 3.29 6.89 15.41
C LEU A 72 4.30 6.70 16.54
N LEU A 73 4.06 7.32 17.70
CA LEU A 73 4.93 7.22 18.85
C LEU A 73 4.90 5.82 19.48
N ALA A 74 3.74 5.20 19.59
CA ALA A 74 3.62 3.83 20.10
C ALA A 74 4.36 2.82 19.20
N LYS A 75 4.32 3.01 17.88
CA LYS A 75 5.12 2.20 16.95
C LYS A 75 6.62 2.40 17.16
N LEU A 76 7.07 3.64 17.39
CA LEU A 76 8.46 3.98 17.64
C LEU A 76 8.97 3.34 18.94
N TYR A 77 8.14 3.36 20.00
CA TYR A 77 8.50 2.86 21.33
C TYR A 77 7.96 1.44 21.63
N ARG A 78 7.39 0.76 20.64
CA ARG A 78 6.84 -0.61 20.76
C ARG A 78 5.81 -0.74 21.89
N ARG A 79 4.95 0.28 22.04
CA ARG A 79 3.87 0.30 23.04
C ARG A 79 2.55 -0.19 22.43
N LYS A 80 1.73 -0.88 23.25
CA LYS A 80 0.36 -1.21 22.90
C LYS A 80 -0.55 0.00 23.17
N LEU A 81 -1.53 0.21 22.33
CA LEU A 81 -2.54 1.27 22.46
C LEU A 81 -3.94 0.68 22.65
N ASN A 82 -4.82 1.48 23.26
CA ASN A 82 -6.23 1.17 23.30
C ASN A 82 -6.79 1.07 21.85
N PRO A 83 -7.59 0.04 21.54
CA PRO A 83 -8.25 -0.12 20.24
C PRO A 83 -9.04 1.11 19.75
N GLU A 84 -9.63 1.90 20.64
CA GLU A 84 -10.39 3.11 20.32
C GLU A 84 -9.56 4.17 19.59
N ILE A 85 -8.26 4.29 19.94
CA ILE A 85 -7.33 5.20 19.25
C ILE A 85 -7.21 4.80 17.78
N HIS A 86 -7.07 3.51 17.52
CA HIS A 86 -7.05 3.00 16.15
C HIS A 86 -8.38 3.18 15.43
N GLN A 87 -9.51 3.07 16.13
CA GLN A 87 -10.84 3.29 15.54
C GLN A 87 -11.04 4.75 15.15
N THR A 88 -10.66 5.70 16.01
CA THR A 88 -10.71 7.14 15.72
C THR A 88 -9.92 7.50 14.45
N TYR A 89 -8.67 7.06 14.38
CA TYR A 89 -7.83 7.27 13.19
C TYR A 89 -8.43 6.60 11.94
N ARG A 90 -8.84 5.34 12.04
CA ARG A 90 -9.41 4.58 10.92
C ARG A 90 -10.73 5.16 10.43
N GLY A 91 -11.61 5.61 11.33
CA GLY A 91 -12.87 6.26 10.93
C GLY A 91 -12.61 7.46 10.01
N PHE A 92 -11.60 8.27 10.32
CA PHE A 92 -11.21 9.40 9.50
C PHE A 92 -10.64 8.97 8.14
N ILE A 93 -9.63 8.08 8.13
CA ILE A 93 -8.99 7.69 6.87
C ILE A 93 -9.89 6.89 5.93
N LEU A 94 -10.96 6.26 6.44
CA LEU A 94 -11.92 5.50 5.65
C LEU A 94 -13.13 6.34 5.22
N SER A 95 -13.22 7.62 5.63
CA SER A 95 -14.26 8.51 5.14
C SER A 95 -14.18 8.70 3.63
N ALA A 96 -15.33 8.85 2.98
CA ALA A 96 -15.41 8.97 1.52
C ALA A 96 -14.57 10.15 0.99
N ASP A 97 -14.61 11.30 1.67
CA ASP A 97 -13.85 12.48 1.33
C ASP A 97 -12.33 12.22 1.33
N ILE A 98 -11.81 11.67 2.42
CA ILE A 98 -10.37 11.40 2.55
C ILE A 98 -9.91 10.32 1.57
N GLN A 99 -10.74 9.32 1.29
CA GLN A 99 -10.42 8.30 0.30
C GLN A 99 -10.35 8.90 -1.12
N GLU A 100 -11.27 9.81 -1.46
CA GLU A 100 -11.24 10.47 -2.77
C GLU A 100 -10.04 11.43 -2.89
N ARG A 101 -9.76 12.24 -1.86
CA ARG A 101 -8.56 13.10 -1.81
C ARG A 101 -7.28 12.26 -1.93
N ALA A 102 -7.23 11.11 -1.26
CA ALA A 102 -6.08 10.19 -1.35
C ALA A 102 -5.96 9.54 -2.75
N ARG A 103 -7.09 9.27 -3.42
CA ARG A 103 -7.12 8.78 -4.80
C ARG A 103 -6.54 9.83 -5.75
N ILE A 104 -7.00 11.07 -5.65
CA ILE A 104 -6.50 12.20 -6.46
C ILE A 104 -5.01 12.42 -6.22
N ALA A 105 -4.56 12.43 -4.96
CA ALA A 105 -3.14 12.58 -4.62
C ALA A 105 -2.29 11.45 -5.19
N ARG A 106 -2.78 10.20 -5.18
CA ARG A 106 -2.08 9.07 -5.83
C ARG A 106 -1.97 9.23 -7.34
N CYS A 107 -3.02 9.69 -7.98
CA CYS A 107 -2.98 9.98 -9.41
C CYS A 107 -1.96 11.07 -9.75
N ALA A 108 -1.97 12.17 -8.98
CA ALA A 108 -1.12 13.33 -9.25
C ALA A 108 0.34 13.15 -8.82
N ARG A 109 0.58 12.53 -7.67
CA ARG A 109 1.89 12.48 -7.00
C ARG A 109 2.50 11.09 -6.94
N GLY A 110 1.70 10.05 -7.20
CA GLY A 110 2.22 8.69 -7.23
C GLY A 110 3.33 8.61 -8.26
N ARG A 111 4.46 7.99 -7.88
CA ARG A 111 5.55 7.76 -8.82
C ARG A 111 4.96 7.12 -10.08
N ASN A 112 4.99 7.86 -11.18
CA ASN A 112 5.03 7.23 -12.48
C ASN A 112 6.31 6.40 -12.48
N GLN A 113 6.25 5.14 -12.02
CA GLN A 113 7.28 4.22 -12.43
C GLN A 113 7.04 4.00 -13.92
N PRO A 114 7.89 4.56 -14.80
CA PRO A 114 7.85 4.17 -16.18
C PRO A 114 8.17 2.69 -16.17
N GLY A 115 7.13 1.86 -16.33
CA GLY A 115 7.37 0.46 -16.55
C GLY A 115 8.06 0.29 -17.89
N LYS A 116 8.87 -0.74 -18.05
CA LYS A 116 9.56 -1.06 -19.30
C LYS A 116 8.62 -1.67 -20.36
N GLY A 117 7.32 -1.52 -20.19
CA GLY A 117 6.32 -2.17 -21.05
C GLY A 117 6.07 -3.63 -20.67
N PRO A 118 5.17 -4.33 -21.37
CA PRO A 118 4.82 -5.72 -21.13
C PRO A 118 5.84 -6.70 -21.69
N ALA A 119 6.56 -6.34 -22.76
CA ALA A 119 7.56 -7.19 -23.39
C ALA A 119 8.79 -7.34 -22.49
N GLY A 120 9.02 -8.55 -21.99
CA GLY A 120 10.24 -8.95 -21.30
C GLY A 120 11.30 -9.49 -22.25
N ARG A 121 12.38 -10.00 -21.69
CA ARG A 121 13.40 -10.72 -22.48
C ARG A 121 12.96 -12.15 -22.82
N TYR A 122 12.22 -12.78 -21.92
CA TYR A 122 11.81 -14.18 -22.00
C TYR A 122 10.29 -14.36 -22.01
N VAL A 123 9.54 -13.41 -21.45
CA VAL A 123 8.08 -13.49 -21.32
C VAL A 123 7.45 -12.17 -21.73
N ASP A 124 6.43 -12.23 -22.58
CA ASP A 124 5.51 -11.11 -22.80
C ASP A 124 4.32 -11.24 -21.84
N LEU A 125 4.12 -10.22 -21.02
CA LEU A 125 3.02 -10.19 -20.03
C LEU A 125 1.67 -10.01 -20.68
N ASN A 126 1.59 -9.43 -21.89
CA ASN A 126 0.33 -9.33 -22.63
C ASN A 126 -0.17 -10.69 -23.06
N ASP A 127 0.71 -11.55 -23.57
CA ASP A 127 0.36 -12.91 -23.99
C ASP A 127 -0.15 -13.72 -22.79
N SER A 128 0.53 -13.58 -21.63
CA SER A 128 0.08 -14.23 -20.39
C SER A 128 -1.30 -13.72 -19.97
N PHE A 129 -1.54 -12.41 -20.01
CA PHE A 129 -2.84 -11.84 -19.67
C PHE A 129 -3.95 -12.33 -20.61
N ASP A 130 -3.74 -12.24 -21.91
CA ASP A 130 -4.78 -12.57 -22.91
C ASP A 130 -5.16 -14.05 -22.83
N ARG A 131 -4.18 -14.93 -22.70
CA ARG A 131 -4.40 -16.38 -22.52
C ARG A 131 -5.16 -16.68 -21.24
N LEU A 132 -4.75 -16.08 -20.10
CA LEU A 132 -5.42 -16.28 -18.81
C LEU A 132 -6.82 -15.68 -18.79
N ASN A 133 -7.02 -14.51 -19.43
CA ASN A 133 -8.34 -13.87 -19.54
C ASN A 133 -9.31 -14.77 -20.30
N GLY A 134 -8.89 -15.30 -21.44
CA GLY A 134 -9.70 -16.26 -22.19
C GLY A 134 -10.04 -17.51 -21.39
N HIS A 135 -9.01 -18.10 -20.74
CA HIS A 135 -9.16 -19.40 -20.07
C HIS A 135 -9.96 -19.33 -18.76
N TYR A 136 -9.69 -18.35 -17.89
CA TYR A 136 -10.26 -18.29 -16.54
C TYR A 136 -11.39 -17.28 -16.38
N PHE A 137 -11.49 -16.29 -17.28
CA PHE A 137 -12.44 -15.19 -17.15
C PHE A 137 -13.36 -15.04 -18.38
N GLY A 138 -13.29 -15.97 -19.32
CA GLY A 138 -14.12 -15.93 -20.56
C GLY A 138 -13.91 -14.65 -21.39
N GLY A 139 -12.74 -14.01 -21.29
CA GLY A 139 -12.44 -12.76 -21.97
C GLY A 139 -13.09 -11.51 -21.35
N ALA A 140 -13.76 -11.65 -20.19
CA ALA A 140 -14.59 -10.58 -19.62
C ALA A 140 -13.81 -9.46 -18.94
N LEU A 141 -12.53 -9.65 -18.61
CA LEU A 141 -11.74 -8.61 -17.94
C LEU A 141 -11.25 -7.56 -18.94
N SER A 142 -11.50 -6.30 -18.63
CA SER A 142 -10.88 -5.19 -19.36
C SER A 142 -9.37 -5.22 -19.16
N LYS A 143 -8.60 -5.16 -20.26
CA LYS A 143 -7.14 -5.21 -20.21
C LYS A 143 -6.57 -3.96 -19.57
N PRO A 144 -5.84 -4.09 -18.43
CA PRO A 144 -5.15 -2.96 -17.84
C PRO A 144 -3.86 -2.64 -18.59
N ARG A 145 -3.24 -1.51 -18.27
CA ARG A 145 -1.84 -1.33 -18.62
C ARG A 145 -1.00 -2.37 -17.86
N ILE A 146 -0.18 -3.11 -18.58
CA ILE A 146 0.67 -4.16 -17.99
C ILE A 146 2.13 -3.79 -18.21
N THR A 147 2.96 -3.98 -17.18
CA THR A 147 4.36 -3.60 -17.28
C THR A 147 5.26 -4.37 -16.32
N TRP A 148 6.46 -4.64 -16.76
CA TRP A 148 7.55 -5.06 -15.89
C TRP A 148 8.02 -3.90 -15.02
N SER A 149 8.43 -4.18 -13.78
CA SER A 149 9.13 -3.20 -12.94
C SER A 149 10.53 -2.87 -13.52
N GLU A 150 11.06 -1.70 -13.20
CA GLU A 150 12.41 -1.32 -13.64
C GLU A 150 13.50 -2.24 -13.07
N GLY A 151 13.36 -2.59 -11.78
CA GLY A 151 14.33 -3.42 -11.05
C GLY A 151 13.81 -4.80 -10.70
N ARG A 152 14.74 -5.69 -10.33
CA ARG A 152 14.47 -7.05 -9.85
C ARG A 152 14.14 -7.03 -8.35
N SER A 153 12.96 -6.52 -7.98
CA SER A 153 12.54 -6.44 -6.57
C SER A 153 12.08 -7.82 -6.07
N ARG A 154 12.65 -8.26 -4.94
CA ARG A 154 12.14 -9.40 -4.16
C ARG A 154 11.10 -8.97 -3.15
N ARG A 155 11.09 -7.70 -2.74
CA ARG A 155 10.16 -7.17 -1.73
C ARG A 155 8.77 -6.92 -2.30
N THR A 156 8.67 -6.46 -3.54
CA THR A 156 7.40 -6.23 -4.24
C THR A 156 7.43 -7.03 -5.52
N LEU A 157 6.85 -8.21 -5.48
CA LEU A 157 6.86 -9.15 -6.61
C LEU A 157 5.82 -8.78 -7.66
N ARG A 158 4.68 -8.22 -7.23
CA ARG A 158 3.54 -7.88 -8.07
C ARG A 158 2.67 -6.83 -7.42
N ARG A 159 1.89 -6.10 -8.20
CA ARG A 159 0.93 -5.10 -7.71
C ARG A 159 -0.06 -4.72 -8.79
N TYR A 160 -1.35 -4.77 -8.49
CA TYR A 160 -2.38 -4.09 -9.25
C TYR A 160 -2.64 -2.69 -8.64
N ASP A 161 -2.61 -1.68 -9.48
CA ASP A 161 -3.00 -0.31 -9.14
C ASP A 161 -4.37 -0.02 -9.74
N ALA A 162 -5.42 -0.16 -8.93
CA ALA A 162 -6.79 0.06 -9.37
C ALA A 162 -7.06 1.51 -9.82
N THR A 163 -6.34 2.48 -9.25
CA THR A 163 -6.49 3.90 -9.59
C THR A 163 -6.03 4.21 -11.01
N ARG A 164 -4.98 3.51 -11.46
CA ARG A 164 -4.38 3.68 -12.79
C ARG A 164 -4.74 2.57 -13.74
N HIS A 165 -5.52 1.61 -13.29
CA HIS A 165 -5.79 0.37 -14.01
C HIS A 165 -4.51 -0.22 -14.60
N CYS A 166 -3.55 -0.54 -13.72
CA CYS A 166 -2.22 -0.99 -14.13
C CYS A 166 -1.72 -2.17 -13.30
N ILE A 167 -1.19 -3.19 -13.96
CA ILE A 167 -0.50 -4.33 -13.34
C ILE A 167 1.00 -4.13 -13.47
N PHE A 168 1.71 -4.25 -12.34
CA PHE A 168 3.18 -4.27 -12.27
C PHE A 168 3.65 -5.64 -11.82
N ILE A 169 4.56 -6.25 -12.59
CA ILE A 169 5.21 -7.52 -12.23
C ILE A 169 6.72 -7.29 -12.12
N SER A 170 7.34 -7.88 -11.11
CA SER A 170 8.77 -7.73 -10.88
C SER A 170 9.58 -8.40 -11.98
N ARG A 171 10.60 -7.70 -12.49
CA ARG A 171 11.56 -8.29 -13.44
C ARG A 171 12.36 -9.48 -12.92
N ILE A 172 12.22 -9.82 -11.65
CA ILE A 172 12.81 -11.04 -11.11
C ILE A 172 12.26 -12.28 -11.81
N PHE A 173 11.01 -12.20 -12.35
CA PHE A 173 10.35 -13.28 -13.06
C PHE A 173 10.77 -13.38 -14.54
N ASP A 174 11.41 -12.35 -15.11
CA ASP A 174 11.84 -12.33 -16.51
C ASP A 174 13.20 -13.01 -16.67
N THR A 175 13.24 -14.31 -16.47
CA THR A 175 14.47 -15.13 -16.58
C THR A 175 14.18 -16.49 -17.22
N PRO A 176 15.16 -17.12 -17.91
CA PRO A 176 14.93 -18.42 -18.55
C PRO A 176 14.74 -19.57 -17.57
N ARG A 177 15.11 -19.37 -16.30
CA ARG A 177 14.92 -20.35 -15.22
C ARG A 177 13.55 -20.28 -14.57
N MET A 178 12.74 -19.26 -14.91
CA MET A 178 11.43 -19.06 -14.33
C MET A 178 10.42 -19.96 -15.03
N PRO A 179 9.75 -20.88 -14.31
CA PRO A 179 8.67 -21.66 -14.89
C PRO A 179 7.53 -20.75 -15.33
N GLY A 180 7.00 -20.97 -16.53
CA GLY A 180 5.92 -20.15 -17.08
C GLY A 180 4.69 -20.08 -16.18
N PHE A 181 4.32 -21.20 -15.56
CA PHE A 181 3.17 -21.26 -14.65
C PHE A 181 3.31 -20.35 -13.42
N VAL A 182 4.54 -20.00 -13.01
CA VAL A 182 4.78 -19.06 -11.89
C VAL A 182 4.45 -17.63 -12.32
N VAL A 183 4.87 -17.22 -13.52
CA VAL A 183 4.52 -15.92 -14.10
C VAL A 183 3.03 -15.81 -14.30
N ASP A 184 2.41 -16.88 -14.82
CA ASP A 184 0.98 -16.96 -15.02
C ASP A 184 0.19 -16.87 -13.72
N TYR A 185 0.62 -17.56 -12.67
CA TYR A 185 0.00 -17.44 -11.35
C TYR A 185 0.10 -16.02 -10.78
N VAL A 186 1.26 -15.39 -10.93
CA VAL A 186 1.47 -14.01 -10.48
C VAL A 186 0.54 -13.06 -11.24
N MET A 187 0.41 -13.23 -12.57
CA MET A 187 -0.51 -12.47 -13.40
C MET A 187 -1.97 -12.75 -13.01
N PHE A 188 -2.36 -14.01 -12.89
CA PHE A 188 -3.71 -14.43 -12.50
C PHE A 188 -4.15 -13.81 -11.17
N HIS A 189 -3.26 -13.77 -10.18
CA HIS A 189 -3.54 -13.11 -8.91
C HIS A 189 -3.86 -11.62 -9.06
N GLU A 190 -3.10 -10.90 -9.89
CA GLU A 190 -3.37 -9.48 -10.15
C GLU A 190 -4.65 -9.27 -10.97
N MET A 191 -5.00 -10.22 -11.84
CA MET A 191 -6.27 -10.23 -12.57
C MET A 191 -7.46 -10.43 -11.64
N LEU A 192 -7.31 -11.24 -10.59
CA LEU A 192 -8.34 -11.37 -9.55
C LEU A 192 -8.61 -10.06 -8.82
N HIS A 193 -7.64 -9.15 -8.68
CA HIS A 193 -7.88 -7.81 -8.14
C HIS A 193 -8.73 -6.92 -9.08
N ILE A 194 -8.77 -7.20 -10.37
CA ILE A 194 -9.69 -6.54 -11.31
C ILE A 194 -11.10 -7.08 -11.09
N LYS A 195 -11.26 -8.40 -10.97
CA LYS A 195 -12.54 -9.08 -10.73
C LYS A 195 -13.12 -8.73 -9.36
N HIS A 196 -12.31 -8.83 -8.31
CA HIS A 196 -12.70 -8.60 -6.91
C HIS A 196 -12.24 -7.24 -6.43
N LYS A 197 -13.16 -6.29 -6.37
CA LYS A 197 -12.87 -4.99 -5.76
C LYS A 197 -12.60 -5.16 -4.26
N SER A 198 -11.70 -4.35 -3.73
CA SER A 198 -11.48 -4.32 -2.28
C SER A 198 -12.74 -3.84 -1.57
N HIS A 199 -13.09 -4.50 -0.46
CA HIS A 199 -14.24 -4.15 0.36
C HIS A 199 -13.81 -3.55 1.69
N ILE A 200 -14.56 -2.56 2.17
CA ILE A 200 -14.41 -2.01 3.52
C ILE A 200 -15.37 -2.78 4.42
N ARG A 201 -14.84 -3.54 5.39
CA ARG A 201 -15.64 -4.22 6.42
C ARG A 201 -15.28 -3.64 7.78
N GLY A 202 -16.19 -2.85 8.34
CA GLY A 202 -15.93 -2.05 9.53
C GLY A 202 -14.74 -1.10 9.29
N CYS A 203 -13.70 -1.19 10.12
CA CYS A 203 -12.51 -0.36 10.01
C CYS A 203 -11.35 -1.04 9.25
N ARG A 204 -11.61 -2.03 8.40
CA ARG A 204 -10.56 -2.76 7.66
C ARG A 204 -10.87 -2.78 6.17
N ILE A 205 -9.84 -2.56 5.37
CA ILE A 205 -9.90 -2.81 3.91
C ILE A 205 -9.52 -4.28 3.71
N LEU A 206 -10.46 -5.06 3.18
CA LEU A 206 -10.23 -6.45 2.79
C LEU A 206 -9.93 -6.47 1.30
N VAL A 207 -8.69 -6.76 0.98
CA VAL A 207 -8.20 -6.85 -0.41
C VAL A 207 -8.35 -8.29 -0.92
N HIS A 208 -8.03 -9.27 -0.09
CA HIS A 208 -8.17 -10.69 -0.39
C HIS A 208 -9.34 -11.28 0.41
N THR A 209 -10.55 -11.17 -0.14
CA THR A 209 -11.77 -11.70 0.46
C THR A 209 -11.79 -13.24 0.42
N PRO A 210 -12.73 -13.91 1.13
CA PRO A 210 -12.92 -15.35 1.00
C PRO A 210 -13.16 -15.79 -0.45
N GLU A 211 -13.96 -15.01 -1.20
CA GLU A 211 -14.28 -15.25 -2.62
C GLU A 211 -13.02 -15.12 -3.50
N PHE A 212 -12.20 -14.09 -3.25
CA PHE A 212 -10.91 -13.94 -3.92
C PHE A 212 -10.03 -15.17 -3.69
N ARG A 213 -9.94 -15.64 -2.45
CA ARG A 213 -9.12 -16.81 -2.11
C ARG A 213 -9.67 -18.11 -2.66
N ALA A 214 -10.99 -18.21 -2.81
CA ALA A 214 -11.62 -19.35 -3.46
C ALA A 214 -11.24 -19.35 -4.95
N ASP A 215 -11.43 -18.23 -5.63
CA ASP A 215 -11.07 -18.10 -7.04
C ASP A 215 -9.58 -18.33 -7.30
N GLU A 216 -8.71 -17.84 -6.41
CA GLU A 216 -7.26 -18.03 -6.55
C GLU A 216 -6.86 -19.52 -6.58
N LYS A 217 -7.60 -20.38 -5.89
CA LYS A 217 -7.35 -21.82 -5.87
C LYS A 217 -7.76 -22.54 -7.16
N TYR A 218 -8.56 -21.90 -8.02
CA TYR A 218 -8.91 -22.46 -9.33
C TYR A 218 -7.76 -22.44 -10.34
N PHE A 219 -6.68 -21.72 -10.04
CA PHE A 219 -5.50 -21.77 -10.89
C PHE A 219 -4.91 -23.19 -10.90
N ALA A 220 -4.71 -23.77 -12.09
CA ALA A 220 -4.33 -25.19 -12.24
C ALA A 220 -3.08 -25.56 -11.44
N ASP A 221 -2.03 -24.73 -11.50
CA ASP A 221 -0.76 -24.95 -10.79
C ASP A 221 -0.66 -24.17 -9.47
N TYR A 222 -1.78 -23.91 -8.80
CA TYR A 222 -1.83 -23.09 -7.59
C TYR A 222 -0.82 -23.51 -6.52
N GLN A 223 -0.79 -24.80 -6.17
CA GLN A 223 0.09 -25.30 -5.12
C GLN A 223 1.57 -25.22 -5.51
N ASN A 224 1.89 -25.62 -6.74
CA ASN A 224 3.24 -25.60 -7.29
C ASN A 224 3.77 -24.16 -7.36
N ALA A 225 2.97 -23.22 -7.85
CA ALA A 225 3.34 -21.81 -7.95
C ALA A 225 3.57 -21.18 -6.57
N ARG A 226 2.71 -21.46 -5.59
CA ARG A 226 2.89 -21.00 -4.21
C ARG A 226 4.14 -21.55 -3.55
N GLN A 227 4.42 -22.84 -3.79
CA GLN A 227 5.63 -23.45 -3.26
C GLN A 227 6.88 -22.81 -3.88
N TRP A 228 6.86 -22.60 -5.18
CA TRP A 228 7.95 -21.96 -5.90
C TRP A 228 8.20 -20.50 -5.42
N LEU A 229 7.14 -19.73 -5.21
CA LEU A 229 7.25 -18.35 -4.70
C LEU A 229 7.88 -18.24 -3.30
N LYS A 230 7.87 -19.31 -2.50
CA LYS A 230 8.56 -19.32 -1.19
C LYS A 230 10.07 -19.43 -1.32
N THR A 231 10.59 -19.78 -2.50
CA THR A 231 12.03 -19.92 -2.75
C THR A 231 12.69 -18.62 -3.24
N ILE A 232 11.90 -17.59 -3.54
CA ILE A 232 12.37 -16.26 -3.95
C ILE A 232 12.64 -15.37 -2.74
#